data_5d73e7a51d78a0343cb2896bb96292c5
#
_entry.id   5d73e7a51d78a0343cb2896bb96292c5
#
_cell.length_a   1.000
_cell.length_b   1.000
_cell.length_c   1.000
_cell.angle_alpha   90.00
_cell.angle_beta   90.00
_cell.angle_gamma   90.00
#
_symmetry.space_group_name_H-M   'P 1'
#
loop_
_entity.id
_entity.type
_entity.pdbx_description
1 polymer ?
#
loop_
_entity_poly.entity_id
_entity_poly.type
_entity_poly.pdbx_seq_one_letter_code
_entity_poly.pdbx_strand_id
1 'polypeptide(L)'
;MRCGQTIVPEEVPIVLNRICLTFSLGLMALSLVAGTASSQEQNKNWVNKMFAEPKFDFGPVAQHSDCQSYLEITNVFEPDMEVVSVSTSCKCISASTETKVLKPNEKGKIKLVLDTSRFQGQRHVTLTVQFKYSGSKFVTATIPCEAFIRTDVWMQPGFANLGSLSAGVGGEQKVKVSRTGNDQWQIREVRSRHPGLSTELKELSRGNGRVEYEILVKVSPNAKIGNIQESLVLVTNDNSNANVALRVEGKVESDIQVTPEVLTLGHMKPGKEARFTVLVKSKKPVRIERCECTDHSECIKVAVPSEEKTVHRLSVVVTPPDVMGDFHETFVLTIAGRPVPLTFKAAGQVESLTTAQGTK
;
A
#
# COMPACT_ATOMS: atom_id res chain seq x y z
N MET A 1 -39.70 56.15 -20.21
CA MET A 1 -40.68 56.85 -19.35
C MET A 1 -40.63 56.31 -17.97
N ARG A 2 -40.22 57.19 -17.00
CA ARG A 2 -40.54 57.25 -15.56
C ARG A 2 -40.24 56.04 -14.72
N CYS A 3 -39.40 56.17 -13.80
CA CYS A 3 -39.24 56.76 -12.44
C CYS A 3 -39.12 55.55 -11.48
N GLY A 4 -38.14 55.28 -10.71
CA GLY A 4 -37.40 56.11 -9.76
C GLY A 4 -38.09 56.05 -8.39
N GLN A 5 -37.59 55.25 -7.46
CA GLN A 5 -37.73 55.57 -6.03
C GLN A 5 -36.62 54.87 -5.21
N THR A 6 -35.78 55.74 -4.68
CA THR A 6 -34.78 55.53 -3.66
C THR A 6 -35.47 55.47 -2.30
N ILE A 7 -35.16 54.50 -1.46
CA ILE A 7 -35.53 54.48 -0.04
C ILE A 7 -34.27 54.55 0.81
N VAL A 8 -34.19 55.62 1.60
CA VAL A 8 -33.15 55.96 2.56
C VAL A 8 -33.38 55.19 3.87
N PRO A 9 -32.33 54.79 4.62
CA PRO A 9 -32.52 54.11 5.90
C PRO A 9 -32.80 55.08 7.03
N GLU A 10 -33.73 54.73 7.87
CA GLU A 10 -34.20 55.46 9.06
C GLU A 10 -33.29 55.20 10.26
N GLU A 11 -32.77 56.29 10.82
CA GLU A 11 -31.97 56.33 12.06
C GLU A 11 -32.87 56.13 13.28
N VAL A 12 -32.47 55.29 14.25
CA VAL A 12 -33.10 55.15 15.57
C VAL A 12 -32.24 55.80 16.64
N PRO A 13 -32.78 56.67 17.50
CA PRO A 13 -32.03 57.52 18.40
C PRO A 13 -31.56 56.84 19.68
N ILE A 14 -30.37 57.29 20.08
CA ILE A 14 -29.71 56.94 21.35
C ILE A 14 -30.42 57.70 22.48
N VAL A 15 -30.97 56.98 23.45
CA VAL A 15 -31.43 57.56 24.73
C VAL A 15 -30.32 57.40 25.77
N LEU A 16 -29.78 58.55 26.12
CA LEU A 16 -28.84 58.74 27.23
C LEU A 16 -29.68 58.88 28.52
N ASN A 17 -29.49 57.97 29.49
CA ASN A 17 -30.00 58.20 30.82
C ASN A 17 -28.88 58.23 31.84
N ARG A 18 -28.61 59.42 32.36
CA ARG A 18 -27.72 59.69 33.51
C ARG A 18 -28.50 59.49 34.79
N ILE A 19 -28.00 58.71 35.73
CA ILE A 19 -28.26 58.90 37.16
C ILE A 19 -27.11 58.35 38.00
N CYS A 20 -26.46 59.34 38.65
CA CYS A 20 -25.93 59.44 40.00
C CYS A 20 -25.02 58.42 40.64
N LEU A 21 -23.88 59.00 41.02
CA LEU A 21 -22.93 58.56 42.04
C LEU A 21 -23.56 58.26 43.39
N THR A 22 -23.16 57.13 44.03
CA THR A 22 -22.89 57.11 45.47
C THR A 22 -21.68 56.26 45.80
N PHE A 23 -20.76 56.85 46.51
CA PHE A 23 -19.55 56.30 47.12
C PHE A 23 -19.91 55.21 48.14
N SER A 24 -19.19 54.07 48.10
CA SER A 24 -18.78 53.45 49.38
C SER A 24 -17.50 52.62 49.17
N LEU A 25 -16.46 53.00 49.90
CA LEU A 25 -15.23 52.30 50.17
C LEU A 25 -15.54 50.94 50.83
N GLY A 26 -14.98 49.85 50.28
CA GLY A 26 -14.98 48.52 50.91
C GLY A 26 -13.84 47.66 50.37
N LEU A 27 -12.69 47.78 51.05
CA LEU A 27 -11.54 46.89 51.22
C LEU A 27 -11.53 45.55 50.39
N MET A 28 -10.59 45.50 49.44
CA MET A 28 -9.33 44.70 49.40
C MET A 28 -9.40 43.28 49.98
N ALA A 29 -9.09 42.38 49.11
CA ALA A 29 -8.42 41.08 49.19
C ALA A 29 -9.26 39.93 48.63
N LEU A 30 -8.91 39.48 47.45
CA LEU A 30 -8.71 38.09 47.08
C LEU A 30 -8.68 37.95 45.54
N SER A 31 -7.53 38.14 44.98
CA SER A 31 -7.31 37.82 43.58
C SER A 31 -5.88 37.31 43.39
N LEU A 32 -5.67 36.04 43.64
CA LEU A 32 -4.43 35.34 43.22
C LEU A 32 -4.65 33.80 43.36
N VAL A 33 -5.54 33.23 42.55
CA VAL A 33 -5.46 31.83 42.15
C VAL A 33 -6.17 31.71 40.82
N ALA A 34 -5.52 32.15 39.77
CA ALA A 34 -5.91 31.85 38.39
C ALA A 34 -4.65 31.78 37.53
N GLY A 35 -3.86 30.76 37.69
CA GLY A 35 -2.61 30.70 36.94
C GLY A 35 -1.94 29.32 36.90
N THR A 36 -2.65 28.19 37.00
CA THR A 36 -1.97 26.91 36.87
C THR A 36 -2.73 25.84 36.08
N ALA A 37 -3.84 26.18 35.44
CA ALA A 37 -4.61 25.17 34.67
C ALA A 37 -4.20 25.07 33.18
N SER A 38 -3.47 26.05 32.63
CA SER A 38 -3.17 26.02 31.18
C SER A 38 -1.86 25.33 30.80
N SER A 39 -0.97 25.03 31.74
CA SER A 39 0.29 24.35 31.43
C SER A 39 0.21 22.82 31.35
N GLN A 40 -0.88 22.20 31.85
CA GLN A 40 -1.05 20.75 31.78
C GLN A 40 -1.75 20.27 30.49
N GLU A 41 -2.54 21.12 29.83
CA GLU A 41 -3.18 20.73 28.56
C GLU A 41 -2.24 20.82 27.35
N GLN A 42 -1.29 21.75 27.33
CA GLN A 42 -0.30 21.82 26.25
C GLN A 42 0.71 20.68 26.28
N ASN A 43 0.89 20.00 27.41
CA ASN A 43 1.85 18.92 27.55
C ASN A 43 1.27 17.52 27.19
N LYS A 44 -0.04 17.39 26.99
CA LYS A 44 -0.71 16.11 26.71
C LYS A 44 -0.64 15.68 25.24
N ASN A 45 -0.34 16.57 24.32
CA ASN A 45 -0.41 16.29 22.87
C ASN A 45 0.93 16.10 22.16
N TRP A 46 2.07 16.17 22.85
CA TRP A 46 3.36 16.04 22.21
C TRP A 46 3.52 14.67 21.50
N VAL A 47 3.01 13.58 22.09
CA VAL A 47 3.09 12.23 21.53
C VAL A 47 2.28 12.07 20.25
N ASN A 48 1.27 12.90 20.01
CA ASN A 48 0.49 12.87 18.76
C ASN A 48 1.36 13.21 17.54
N LYS A 49 2.54 13.84 17.72
CA LYS A 49 3.52 14.07 16.65
C LYS A 49 4.08 12.78 16.03
N MET A 50 3.90 11.63 16.69
CA MET A 50 4.25 10.33 16.14
C MET A 50 3.34 9.92 14.98
N PHE A 51 2.18 10.55 14.84
CA PHE A 51 1.21 10.31 13.78
C PHE A 51 1.33 11.40 12.71
N ALA A 52 1.46 10.99 11.45
CA ALA A 52 1.59 11.92 10.32
C ALA A 52 0.32 12.76 10.13
N GLU A 53 -0.84 12.17 10.41
CA GLU A 53 -2.14 12.79 10.25
C GLU A 53 -2.82 13.03 11.61
N PRO A 54 -3.45 14.20 11.85
CA PRO A 54 -4.11 14.52 13.12
C PRO A 54 -5.40 13.74 13.33
N LYS A 55 -5.96 13.14 12.28
CA LYS A 55 -7.14 12.29 12.27
C LYS A 55 -7.02 11.20 11.22
N PHE A 56 -7.77 10.13 11.39
CA PHE A 56 -7.88 9.05 10.43
C PHE A 56 -9.30 8.96 9.88
N ASP A 57 -9.46 8.93 8.56
CA ASP A 57 -10.76 8.85 7.91
C ASP A 57 -10.80 7.66 6.93
N PHE A 58 -11.71 6.72 7.20
CA PHE A 58 -12.01 5.62 6.28
C PHE A 58 -12.76 6.10 5.03
N GLY A 59 -13.36 7.30 5.08
CA GLY A 59 -14.25 7.80 4.06
C GLY A 59 -15.57 7.02 3.94
N PRO A 60 -16.30 7.20 2.84
CA PRO A 60 -17.49 6.42 2.52
C PRO A 60 -17.13 4.99 2.14
N VAL A 61 -17.65 4.01 2.88
CA VAL A 61 -17.45 2.58 2.66
C VAL A 61 -18.78 1.86 2.46
N ALA A 62 -18.80 0.84 1.61
CA ALA A 62 -19.99 0.04 1.39
C ALA A 62 -20.29 -0.86 2.59
N GLN A 63 -21.56 -1.11 2.87
CA GLN A 63 -21.97 -2.11 3.83
C GLN A 63 -21.51 -3.51 3.40
N HIS A 64 -21.18 -4.36 4.37
CA HIS A 64 -20.62 -5.70 4.18
C HIS A 64 -19.27 -5.75 3.43
N SER A 65 -18.62 -4.59 3.22
CA SER A 65 -17.26 -4.57 2.71
C SER A 65 -16.27 -4.94 3.83
N ASP A 66 -15.19 -5.62 3.46
CA ASP A 66 -14.05 -5.80 4.37
C ASP A 66 -13.21 -4.53 4.36
N CYS A 67 -13.33 -3.75 5.42
CA CYS A 67 -12.72 -2.44 5.53
C CYS A 67 -11.63 -2.44 6.61
N GLN A 68 -10.39 -2.61 6.18
CA GLN A 68 -9.22 -2.45 7.04
C GLN A 68 -8.24 -1.45 6.46
N SER A 69 -7.50 -0.79 7.32
CA SER A 69 -6.45 0.15 6.95
C SER A 69 -5.32 0.15 7.98
N TYR A 70 -4.23 0.82 7.66
CA TYR A 70 -3.07 0.92 8.52
C TYR A 70 -2.74 2.38 8.78
N LEU A 71 -2.65 2.73 10.05
CA LEU A 71 -2.16 4.03 10.49
C LEU A 71 -0.67 3.91 10.79
N GLU A 72 0.15 4.66 10.08
CA GLU A 72 1.59 4.70 10.33
C GLU A 72 1.90 5.55 11.55
N ILE A 73 2.82 5.06 12.37
CA ILE A 73 3.40 5.79 13.50
C ILE A 73 4.92 5.83 13.32
N THR A 74 5.52 6.96 13.67
CA THR A 74 6.97 7.13 13.62
C THR A 74 7.45 7.67 14.96
N ASN A 75 8.43 7.03 15.58
CA ASN A 75 9.03 7.61 16.78
C ASN A 75 9.92 8.79 16.39
N VAL A 76 9.41 9.99 16.57
CA VAL A 76 10.14 11.25 16.28
C VAL A 76 10.94 11.77 17.50
N PHE A 77 11.08 10.95 18.54
CA PHE A 77 11.73 11.29 19.80
C PHE A 77 12.98 10.44 20.02
N GLU A 78 13.89 10.93 20.86
CA GLU A 78 15.15 10.25 21.21
C GLU A 78 14.95 8.94 22.01
N PRO A 79 14.05 8.86 23.03
CA PRO A 79 13.88 7.62 23.78
C PRO A 79 13.08 6.59 22.97
N ASP A 80 13.38 5.31 23.20
CA ASP A 80 12.56 4.23 22.70
C ASP A 80 11.11 4.37 23.21
N MET A 81 10.15 4.12 22.31
CA MET A 81 8.72 4.18 22.59
C MET A 81 8.12 2.77 22.53
N GLU A 82 7.76 2.22 23.69
CA GLU A 82 7.07 0.92 23.79
C GLU A 82 5.56 1.10 23.66
N VAL A 83 4.92 0.41 22.72
CA VAL A 83 3.45 0.39 22.59
C VAL A 83 2.87 -0.57 23.62
N VAL A 84 2.25 -0.03 24.66
CA VAL A 84 1.67 -0.81 25.77
C VAL A 84 0.28 -1.31 25.43
N SER A 85 -0.56 -0.43 24.90
CA SER A 85 -1.93 -0.77 24.54
C SER A 85 -2.45 0.08 23.39
N VAL A 86 -3.38 -0.52 22.63
CA VAL A 86 -4.14 0.13 21.57
C VAL A 86 -5.59 -0.20 21.77
N SER A 87 -6.45 0.81 21.84
CA SER A 87 -7.88 0.65 22.05
C SER A 87 -8.71 1.70 21.34
N THR A 88 -10.00 1.46 21.19
CA THR A 88 -10.93 2.38 20.54
C THR A 88 -12.15 2.62 21.43
N SER A 89 -12.76 3.80 21.32
CA SER A 89 -13.95 4.18 22.11
C SER A 89 -15.23 3.47 21.68
N CYS A 90 -15.23 2.79 20.52
CA CYS A 90 -16.39 2.06 19.99
C CYS A 90 -15.95 0.72 19.39
N LYS A 91 -16.75 -0.33 19.60
CA LYS A 91 -16.51 -1.65 18.98
C LYS A 91 -16.71 -1.66 17.45
N CYS A 92 -17.17 -0.56 16.86
CA CYS A 92 -17.30 -0.43 15.42
C CYS A 92 -15.94 -0.35 14.69
N ILE A 93 -14.89 0.10 15.39
CA ILE A 93 -13.50 0.02 14.90
C ILE A 93 -12.70 -0.79 15.92
N SER A 94 -12.03 -1.83 15.48
CA SER A 94 -11.02 -2.53 16.26
C SER A 94 -9.63 -2.06 15.84
N ALA A 95 -8.71 -1.96 16.80
CA ALA A 95 -7.35 -1.56 16.59
C ALA A 95 -6.38 -2.58 17.16
N SER A 96 -5.29 -2.87 16.43
CA SER A 96 -4.24 -3.78 16.87
C SER A 96 -2.89 -3.38 16.26
N THR A 97 -1.79 -3.80 16.87
CA THR A 97 -0.46 -3.59 16.32
C THR A 97 0.46 -4.77 16.65
N GLU A 98 1.36 -5.09 15.73
CA GLU A 98 2.46 -6.01 15.94
C GLU A 98 3.74 -5.27 16.41
N THR A 99 3.74 -3.94 16.27
CA THR A 99 4.85 -3.08 16.69
C THR A 99 4.85 -2.96 18.21
N LYS A 100 5.89 -3.49 18.86
CA LYS A 100 6.02 -3.45 20.32
C LYS A 100 6.89 -2.29 20.80
N VAL A 101 8.00 -2.06 20.13
CA VAL A 101 8.96 -1.00 20.48
C VAL A 101 9.34 -0.27 19.20
N LEU A 102 9.44 1.04 19.29
CA LEU A 102 9.91 1.93 18.22
C LEU A 102 11.16 2.66 18.71
N LYS A 103 12.29 2.38 18.11
CA LYS A 103 13.52 3.15 18.29
C LYS A 103 13.38 4.56 17.66
N PRO A 104 14.27 5.51 17.99
CA PRO A 104 14.29 6.81 17.34
C PRO A 104 14.26 6.70 15.80
N ASN A 105 13.34 7.44 15.17
CA ASN A 105 13.08 7.45 13.72
C ASN A 105 12.54 6.13 13.14
N GLU A 106 12.24 5.13 13.96
CA GLU A 106 11.64 3.88 13.51
C GLU A 106 10.14 4.05 13.23
N LYS A 107 9.66 3.34 12.19
CA LYS A 107 8.26 3.33 11.77
C LYS A 107 7.58 2.05 12.22
N GLY A 108 6.34 2.19 12.66
CA GLY A 108 5.43 1.09 12.97
C GLY A 108 4.06 1.29 12.33
N LYS A 109 3.18 0.30 12.51
CA LYS A 109 1.83 0.34 11.95
C LYS A 109 0.80 -0.11 12.99
N ILE A 110 -0.31 0.61 13.04
CA ILE A 110 -1.51 0.22 13.77
C ILE A 110 -2.54 -0.20 12.74
N LYS A 111 -2.99 -1.44 12.81
CA LYS A 111 -4.07 -1.97 11.98
C LYS A 111 -5.41 -1.51 12.56
N LEU A 112 -6.25 -0.92 11.73
CA LEU A 112 -7.62 -0.52 12.03
C LEU A 112 -8.58 -1.33 11.17
N VAL A 113 -9.60 -1.94 11.78
CA VAL A 113 -10.63 -2.71 11.07
C VAL A 113 -11.99 -2.15 11.44
N LEU A 114 -12.73 -1.68 10.44
CA LEU A 114 -14.09 -1.15 10.58
C LEU A 114 -15.10 -2.27 10.32
N ASP A 115 -15.98 -2.51 11.28
CA ASP A 115 -17.08 -3.49 11.16
C ASP A 115 -18.25 -2.89 10.39
N THR A 116 -18.28 -3.13 9.10
CA THR A 116 -19.32 -2.66 8.19
C THR A 116 -20.55 -3.56 8.15
N SER A 117 -20.52 -4.71 8.83
CA SER A 117 -21.63 -5.67 8.85
C SER A 117 -22.64 -5.37 9.94
N ARG A 118 -22.15 -4.98 11.13
CA ARG A 118 -22.98 -4.70 12.30
C ARG A 118 -23.29 -3.20 12.50
N PHE A 119 -22.52 -2.33 11.88
CA PHE A 119 -22.62 -0.89 12.02
C PHE A 119 -22.95 -0.23 10.68
N GLN A 120 -23.61 0.94 10.73
CA GLN A 120 -24.03 1.70 9.56
C GLN A 120 -24.06 3.20 9.84
N GLY A 121 -24.01 4.02 8.79
CA GLY A 121 -24.04 5.48 8.89
C GLY A 121 -22.71 6.07 9.39
N GLN A 122 -22.79 7.33 9.83
CA GLN A 122 -21.62 8.08 10.30
C GLN A 122 -21.08 7.49 11.61
N ARG A 123 -19.74 7.35 11.70
CA ARG A 123 -19.03 6.87 12.88
C ARG A 123 -17.93 7.86 13.25
N HIS A 124 -17.90 8.21 14.53
CA HIS A 124 -16.83 9.00 15.15
C HIS A 124 -16.28 8.20 16.32
N VAL A 125 -15.02 7.86 16.28
CA VAL A 125 -14.36 6.99 17.24
C VAL A 125 -13.02 7.58 17.62
N THR A 126 -12.63 7.48 18.87
CA THR A 126 -11.30 7.86 19.32
C THR A 126 -10.43 6.61 19.43
N LEU A 127 -9.35 6.58 18.67
CA LEU A 127 -8.24 5.65 18.85
C LEU A 127 -7.37 6.15 19.99
N THR A 128 -7.08 5.30 20.96
CA THR A 128 -6.22 5.58 22.10
C THR A 128 -5.01 4.63 22.05
N VAL A 129 -3.81 5.20 22.03
CA VAL A 129 -2.55 4.46 22.04
C VAL A 129 -1.75 4.87 23.26
N GLN A 130 -1.45 3.93 24.14
CA GLN A 130 -0.62 4.15 25.31
C GLN A 130 0.81 3.71 25.03
N PHE A 131 1.73 4.63 25.24
CA PHE A 131 3.17 4.39 25.11
C PHE A 131 3.83 4.45 26.48
N LYS A 132 4.90 3.66 26.63
CA LYS A 132 5.85 3.73 27.74
C LYS A 132 7.20 4.17 27.19
N TYR A 133 7.88 5.06 27.90
CA TYR A 133 9.18 5.61 27.51
C TYR A 133 10.06 5.90 28.74
N SER A 134 11.38 6.04 28.53
CA SER A 134 12.35 6.36 29.59
C SER A 134 12.15 5.50 30.86
N GLY A 135 12.03 4.19 30.67
CA GLY A 135 11.91 3.20 31.75
C GLY A 135 10.50 2.97 32.28
N SER A 136 9.84 3.96 32.87
CA SER A 136 8.53 3.77 33.53
C SER A 136 7.52 4.90 33.31
N LYS A 137 7.82 5.86 32.43
CA LYS A 137 6.88 6.94 32.14
C LYS A 137 5.86 6.52 31.10
N PHE A 138 4.59 6.90 31.29
CA PHE A 138 3.51 6.61 30.36
C PHE A 138 2.98 7.89 29.73
N VAL A 139 2.60 7.79 28.47
CA VAL A 139 1.92 8.85 27.72
C VAL A 139 0.87 8.23 26.79
N THR A 140 -0.21 8.97 26.59
CA THR A 140 -1.34 8.50 25.79
C THR A 140 -1.56 9.44 24.61
N ALA A 141 -1.54 8.87 23.39
CA ALA A 141 -1.98 9.55 22.19
C ALA A 141 -3.47 9.26 21.94
N THR A 142 -4.17 10.26 21.41
CA THR A 142 -5.58 10.11 20.99
C THR A 142 -5.75 10.65 19.59
N ILE A 143 -6.27 9.80 18.69
CA ILE A 143 -6.48 10.12 17.28
C ILE A 143 -7.95 9.93 16.95
N PRO A 144 -8.66 10.98 16.51
CA PRO A 144 -10.01 10.86 15.98
C PRO A 144 -10.04 9.97 14.74
N CYS A 145 -10.96 9.01 14.70
CA CYS A 145 -11.21 8.14 13.56
C CYS A 145 -12.65 8.35 13.07
N GLU A 146 -12.82 8.54 11.78
CA GLU A 146 -14.12 8.77 11.15
C GLU A 146 -14.39 7.72 10.07
N ALA A 147 -15.66 7.41 9.84
CA ALA A 147 -16.12 6.56 8.74
C ALA A 147 -17.58 6.85 8.43
N PHE A 148 -17.98 6.66 7.17
CA PHE A 148 -19.38 6.65 6.76
C PHE A 148 -19.73 5.34 6.07
N ILE A 149 -20.49 4.46 6.78
CA ILE A 149 -20.89 3.15 6.26
C ILE A 149 -22.22 3.29 5.51
N ARG A 150 -22.17 3.10 4.20
CA ARG A 150 -23.31 3.22 3.28
C ARG A 150 -24.15 1.95 3.29
N THR A 151 -25.43 2.05 3.54
CA THR A 151 -26.39 0.94 3.49
C THR A 151 -26.99 0.70 2.11
N ASP A 152 -26.84 1.66 1.23
CA ASP A 152 -27.39 1.67 -0.11
C ASP A 152 -26.43 1.12 -1.18
N VAL A 153 -25.12 1.01 -0.83
CA VAL A 153 -24.09 0.40 -1.67
C VAL A 153 -23.49 -0.79 -0.94
N TRP A 154 -23.37 -1.91 -1.61
CA TRP A 154 -22.72 -3.11 -1.08
C TRP A 154 -21.93 -3.86 -2.14
N MET A 155 -20.98 -4.67 -1.69
CA MET A 155 -20.02 -5.36 -2.53
C MET A 155 -20.00 -6.86 -2.27
N GLN A 156 -19.79 -7.64 -3.31
CA GLN A 156 -19.68 -9.10 -3.22
C GLN A 156 -18.62 -9.62 -4.21
N PRO A 157 -17.52 -10.23 -3.70
CA PRO A 157 -17.13 -10.25 -2.30
C PRO A 157 -16.87 -8.85 -1.74
N GLY A 158 -16.80 -8.69 -0.41
CA GLY A 158 -16.60 -7.41 0.26
C GLY A 158 -15.25 -6.73 -0.03
N PHE A 159 -14.31 -7.46 -0.64
CA PHE A 159 -13.00 -6.96 -1.09
C PHE A 159 -12.46 -7.86 -2.22
N ALA A 160 -11.48 -7.37 -2.96
CA ALA A 160 -10.79 -8.16 -3.98
C ALA A 160 -9.61 -8.93 -3.36
N ASN A 161 -9.79 -10.23 -3.15
CA ASN A 161 -8.73 -11.10 -2.66
C ASN A 161 -8.06 -11.82 -3.83
N LEU A 162 -6.86 -11.39 -4.18
CA LEU A 162 -6.05 -11.97 -5.26
C LEU A 162 -5.22 -13.18 -4.80
N GLY A 163 -5.17 -13.43 -3.47
CA GLY A 163 -4.39 -14.52 -2.90
C GLY A 163 -2.89 -14.42 -3.18
N SER A 164 -2.24 -15.57 -3.32
CA SER A 164 -0.83 -15.66 -3.68
C SER A 164 -0.69 -15.87 -5.19
N LEU A 165 -0.03 -14.94 -5.87
CA LEU A 165 0.19 -14.89 -7.30
C LEU A 165 1.65 -15.20 -7.61
N SER A 166 1.88 -15.99 -8.65
CA SER A 166 3.24 -16.23 -9.13
C SER A 166 3.77 -15.03 -9.92
N ALA A 167 4.99 -14.60 -9.61
CA ALA A 167 5.67 -13.56 -10.37
C ALA A 167 5.75 -13.93 -11.86
N GLY A 168 5.50 -12.99 -12.75
CA GLY A 168 5.49 -13.20 -14.19
C GLY A 168 4.20 -13.80 -14.76
N VAL A 169 3.16 -14.06 -13.94
CA VAL A 169 1.87 -14.63 -14.39
C VAL A 169 0.74 -13.62 -14.30
N GLY A 170 0.69 -12.84 -13.20
CA GLY A 170 -0.43 -11.96 -12.90
C GLY A 170 -1.63 -12.71 -12.30
N GLY A 171 -2.78 -12.06 -12.27
CA GLY A 171 -4.02 -12.63 -11.76
C GLY A 171 -5.17 -11.63 -11.81
N GLU A 172 -6.39 -12.13 -11.56
CA GLU A 172 -7.59 -11.29 -11.59
C GLU A 172 -8.63 -11.74 -10.57
N GLN A 173 -9.44 -10.78 -10.13
CA GLN A 173 -10.58 -11.02 -9.24
C GLN A 173 -11.75 -10.11 -9.61
N LYS A 174 -12.95 -10.69 -9.63
CA LYS A 174 -14.20 -9.97 -9.88
C LYS A 174 -14.85 -9.55 -8.58
N VAL A 175 -15.37 -8.32 -8.54
CA VAL A 175 -16.18 -7.80 -7.45
C VAL A 175 -17.45 -7.22 -8.04
N LYS A 176 -18.61 -7.69 -7.58
CA LYS A 176 -19.90 -7.06 -7.87
C LYS A 176 -20.15 -5.91 -6.93
N VAL A 177 -20.62 -4.78 -7.47
CA VAL A 177 -21.05 -3.60 -6.71
C VAL A 177 -22.51 -3.34 -7.05
N SER A 178 -23.34 -3.27 -6.02
CA SER A 178 -24.77 -3.00 -6.16
C SER A 178 -25.13 -1.70 -5.45
N ARG A 179 -26.00 -0.90 -6.07
CA ARG A 179 -26.63 0.29 -5.49
C ARG A 179 -28.13 0.13 -5.52
N THR A 180 -28.79 0.39 -4.38
CA THR A 180 -30.25 0.37 -4.25
C THR A 180 -30.82 1.77 -3.98
N GLY A 181 -32.05 2.01 -4.37
CA GLY A 181 -32.77 3.27 -4.13
C GLY A 181 -32.53 4.37 -5.18
N ASN A 182 -31.62 4.16 -6.14
CA ASN A 182 -31.37 5.14 -7.21
C ASN A 182 -30.76 4.45 -8.43
N ASP A 183 -31.52 4.32 -9.50
CA ASP A 183 -31.08 3.74 -10.77
C ASP A 183 -30.35 4.75 -11.69
N GLN A 184 -30.27 6.03 -11.32
CA GLN A 184 -29.43 7.02 -12.01
C GLN A 184 -27.96 7.03 -11.48
N TRP A 185 -27.68 6.22 -10.48
CA TRP A 185 -26.34 6.13 -9.93
C TRP A 185 -25.36 5.49 -10.93
N GLN A 186 -24.15 6.04 -10.99
CA GLN A 186 -23.12 5.61 -11.91
C GLN A 186 -21.75 5.56 -11.23
N ILE A 187 -20.99 4.53 -11.48
CA ILE A 187 -19.55 4.51 -11.27
C ILE A 187 -18.93 5.07 -12.55
N ARG A 188 -18.26 6.23 -12.45
CA ARG A 188 -17.63 6.92 -13.59
C ARG A 188 -16.23 6.38 -13.86
N GLU A 189 -15.52 6.03 -12.79
CA GLU A 189 -14.10 5.64 -12.85
C GLU A 189 -13.74 4.79 -11.63
N VAL A 190 -12.77 3.91 -11.79
CA VAL A 190 -12.11 3.18 -10.69
C VAL A 190 -10.65 3.56 -10.69
N ARG A 191 -10.19 4.22 -9.62
CA ARG A 191 -8.80 4.71 -9.48
C ARG A 191 -7.98 3.77 -8.63
N SER A 192 -6.77 3.48 -9.10
CA SER A 192 -5.71 2.79 -8.36
C SER A 192 -4.47 3.69 -8.27
N ARG A 193 -3.76 3.62 -7.15
CA ARG A 193 -2.43 4.23 -7.00
C ARG A 193 -1.31 3.22 -7.25
N HIS A 194 -1.64 1.94 -7.24
CA HIS A 194 -0.66 0.87 -7.39
C HIS A 194 -0.36 0.62 -8.88
N PRO A 195 0.90 0.78 -9.34
CA PRO A 195 1.23 0.71 -10.78
C PRO A 195 1.03 -0.66 -11.40
N GLY A 196 1.03 -1.73 -10.59
CA GLY A 196 0.80 -3.09 -11.04
C GLY A 196 -0.65 -3.54 -11.07
N LEU A 197 -1.61 -2.65 -10.69
CA LEU A 197 -3.05 -2.93 -10.71
C LEU A 197 -3.74 -2.17 -11.85
N SER A 198 -4.64 -2.86 -12.53
CA SER A 198 -5.59 -2.25 -13.48
C SER A 198 -7.00 -2.76 -13.20
N THR A 199 -7.99 -2.03 -13.67
CA THR A 199 -9.39 -2.35 -13.45
C THR A 199 -10.20 -2.21 -14.72
N GLU A 200 -11.18 -3.11 -14.89
CA GLU A 200 -12.22 -2.99 -15.91
C GLU A 200 -13.57 -2.86 -15.21
N LEU A 201 -14.38 -1.92 -15.66
CA LEU A 201 -15.72 -1.65 -15.15
C LEU A 201 -16.75 -2.09 -16.18
N LYS A 202 -17.73 -2.90 -15.75
CA LYS A 202 -18.85 -3.32 -16.60
C LYS A 202 -20.16 -3.11 -15.85
N GLU A 203 -21.11 -2.41 -16.45
CA GLU A 203 -22.48 -2.38 -15.96
C GLU A 203 -23.17 -3.70 -16.31
N LEU A 204 -23.78 -4.35 -15.32
CA LEU A 204 -24.46 -5.63 -15.48
C LEU A 204 -25.96 -5.44 -15.67
N SER A 205 -26.56 -4.56 -14.87
CA SER A 205 -28.01 -4.31 -14.91
C SER A 205 -28.35 -2.92 -14.36
N ARG A 206 -29.46 -2.38 -14.83
CA ARG A 206 -30.03 -1.11 -14.37
C ARG A 206 -31.55 -1.12 -14.50
N GLY A 207 -32.24 -0.73 -13.44
CA GLY A 207 -33.70 -0.62 -13.42
C GLY A 207 -34.30 -0.95 -12.07
N ASN A 208 -35.57 -0.64 -11.88
CA ASN A 208 -36.34 -0.90 -10.66
C ASN A 208 -35.64 -0.34 -9.39
N GLY A 209 -35.01 0.83 -9.49
CA GLY A 209 -34.28 1.46 -8.39
C GLY A 209 -32.99 0.75 -8.01
N ARG A 210 -32.44 -0.12 -8.86
CA ARG A 210 -31.20 -0.86 -8.61
C ARG A 210 -30.24 -0.77 -9.79
N VAL A 211 -28.95 -0.64 -9.48
CA VAL A 211 -27.86 -0.71 -10.46
C VAL A 211 -26.81 -1.71 -9.98
N GLU A 212 -26.31 -2.51 -10.89
CA GLU A 212 -25.24 -3.48 -10.62
C GLU A 212 -24.08 -3.29 -11.59
N TYR A 213 -22.88 -3.30 -11.05
CA TYR A 213 -21.61 -3.28 -11.77
C TYR A 213 -20.75 -4.50 -11.41
N GLU A 214 -19.95 -4.94 -12.36
CA GLU A 214 -18.82 -5.84 -12.13
C GLU A 214 -17.52 -5.04 -12.31
N ILE A 215 -16.65 -5.12 -11.32
CA ILE A 215 -15.30 -4.58 -11.36
C ILE A 215 -14.36 -5.78 -11.46
N LEU A 216 -13.60 -5.87 -12.55
CA LEU A 216 -12.53 -6.84 -12.72
C LEU A 216 -11.22 -6.17 -12.31
N VAL A 217 -10.65 -6.62 -11.20
CA VAL A 217 -9.35 -6.16 -10.69
C VAL A 217 -8.28 -7.09 -11.23
N LYS A 218 -7.29 -6.55 -11.92
CA LYS A 218 -6.21 -7.31 -12.56
C LYS A 218 -4.85 -6.90 -11.98
N VAL A 219 -4.00 -7.90 -11.74
CA VAL A 219 -2.59 -7.72 -11.43
C VAL A 219 -1.75 -7.99 -12.68
N SER A 220 -0.92 -7.04 -13.05
CA SER A 220 -0.02 -7.18 -14.19
C SER A 220 0.96 -8.34 -13.98
N PRO A 221 1.29 -9.14 -15.00
CA PRO A 221 2.40 -10.09 -14.94
C PRO A 221 3.74 -9.43 -14.55
N ASN A 222 3.92 -8.14 -14.88
CA ASN A 222 5.10 -7.36 -14.53
C ASN A 222 5.05 -6.76 -13.12
N ALA A 223 4.03 -7.10 -12.31
CA ALA A 223 3.94 -6.62 -10.94
C ALA A 223 5.15 -7.08 -10.11
N LYS A 224 5.70 -6.17 -9.30
CA LYS A 224 6.85 -6.47 -8.44
C LYS A 224 6.49 -7.50 -7.38
N ILE A 225 7.47 -8.34 -7.02
CA ILE A 225 7.35 -9.27 -5.88
C ILE A 225 7.11 -8.45 -4.61
N GLY A 226 6.13 -8.88 -3.82
CA GLY A 226 5.74 -8.21 -2.58
C GLY A 226 4.25 -8.32 -2.28
N ASN A 227 3.84 -7.71 -1.18
CA ASN A 227 2.44 -7.63 -0.79
C ASN A 227 1.73 -6.53 -1.58
N ILE A 228 0.52 -6.83 -2.03
CA ILE A 228 -0.42 -5.87 -2.61
C ILE A 228 -1.44 -5.57 -1.51
N GLN A 229 -1.47 -4.32 -1.06
CA GLN A 229 -2.44 -3.77 -0.13
C GLN A 229 -2.84 -2.40 -0.65
N GLU A 230 -4.01 -2.31 -1.29
CA GLU A 230 -4.48 -1.11 -1.97
C GLU A 230 -5.94 -0.84 -1.61
N SER A 231 -6.33 0.41 -1.66
CA SER A 231 -7.71 0.83 -1.62
C SER A 231 -8.05 1.53 -2.93
N LEU A 232 -8.74 0.80 -3.81
CA LEU A 232 -9.29 1.39 -5.02
C LEU A 232 -10.38 2.38 -4.66
N VAL A 233 -10.48 3.47 -5.41
CA VAL A 233 -11.51 4.48 -5.24
C VAL A 233 -12.50 4.40 -6.41
N LEU A 234 -13.74 4.01 -6.12
CA LEU A 234 -14.84 4.07 -7.07
C LEU A 234 -15.38 5.49 -7.08
N VAL A 235 -15.12 6.24 -8.15
CA VAL A 235 -15.63 7.60 -8.34
C VAL A 235 -17.03 7.52 -8.92
N THR A 236 -18.01 8.05 -8.21
CA THR A 236 -19.42 7.98 -8.58
C THR A 236 -20.00 9.35 -8.94
N ASN A 237 -21.22 9.38 -9.42
CA ASN A 237 -22.00 10.61 -9.64
C ASN A 237 -22.78 11.06 -8.39
N ASP A 238 -22.57 10.45 -7.24
CA ASP A 238 -23.21 10.83 -5.99
C ASP A 238 -22.51 12.07 -5.39
N ASN A 239 -23.18 13.22 -5.39
CA ASN A 239 -22.58 14.48 -4.93
C ASN A 239 -22.25 14.48 -3.43
N SER A 240 -22.99 13.73 -2.63
CA SER A 240 -22.78 13.67 -1.17
C SER A 240 -21.65 12.72 -0.79
N ASN A 241 -21.45 11.67 -1.57
CA ASN A 241 -20.47 10.59 -1.29
C ASN A 241 -19.88 10.09 -2.61
N ALA A 242 -19.15 10.97 -3.29
CA ALA A 242 -18.62 10.71 -4.62
C ALA A 242 -17.64 9.53 -4.71
N ASN A 243 -17.00 9.18 -3.61
CA ASN A 243 -15.97 8.15 -3.58
C ASN A 243 -16.42 6.98 -2.70
N VAL A 244 -16.24 5.74 -3.18
CA VAL A 244 -16.47 4.52 -2.40
C VAL A 244 -15.22 3.67 -2.47
N ALA A 245 -14.71 3.25 -1.32
CA ALA A 245 -13.49 2.45 -1.24
C ALA A 245 -13.76 0.97 -1.53
N LEU A 246 -12.87 0.34 -2.31
CA LEU A 246 -12.80 -1.10 -2.53
C LEU A 246 -11.40 -1.59 -2.19
N ARG A 247 -11.27 -2.36 -1.13
CA ARG A 247 -9.99 -2.94 -0.70
C ARG A 247 -9.54 -4.04 -1.65
N VAL A 248 -8.22 -4.07 -1.91
CA VAL A 248 -7.56 -5.12 -2.69
C VAL A 248 -6.40 -5.68 -1.89
N GLU A 249 -6.32 -6.99 -1.78
CA GLU A 249 -5.21 -7.71 -1.17
C GLU A 249 -4.69 -8.79 -2.07
N GLY A 250 -3.39 -9.04 -1.96
CA GLY A 250 -2.71 -10.14 -2.63
C GLY A 250 -1.23 -10.16 -2.30
N LYS A 251 -0.55 -11.17 -2.78
CA LYS A 251 0.90 -11.28 -2.65
C LYS A 251 1.49 -11.83 -3.93
N VAL A 252 2.44 -11.13 -4.51
CA VAL A 252 3.23 -11.61 -5.64
C VAL A 252 4.47 -12.30 -5.08
N GLU A 253 4.63 -13.59 -5.37
CA GLU A 253 5.75 -14.40 -4.88
C GLU A 253 6.54 -15.00 -6.04
N SER A 254 7.87 -15.11 -5.86
CA SER A 254 8.67 -15.96 -6.72
C SER A 254 8.37 -17.43 -6.43
N ASP A 255 7.86 -18.13 -7.40
CA ASP A 255 7.60 -19.56 -7.35
C ASP A 255 8.63 -20.37 -8.13
N ILE A 256 9.53 -19.69 -8.88
CA ILE A 256 10.66 -20.28 -9.60
C ILE A 256 11.94 -19.58 -9.14
N GLN A 257 12.96 -20.38 -8.86
CA GLN A 257 14.29 -19.95 -8.50
C GLN A 257 15.31 -20.50 -9.48
N VAL A 258 16.18 -19.63 -10.00
CA VAL A 258 17.34 -19.99 -10.80
C VAL A 258 18.60 -19.94 -9.93
N THR A 259 19.41 -20.97 -9.93
CA THR A 259 20.60 -21.07 -9.09
C THR A 259 21.79 -21.57 -9.91
N PRO A 260 22.92 -20.84 -9.97
CA PRO A 260 23.12 -19.51 -9.39
C PRO A 260 22.39 -18.42 -10.20
N GLU A 261 22.08 -17.27 -9.56
CA GLU A 261 21.53 -16.09 -10.25
C GLU A 261 22.57 -15.43 -11.16
N VAL A 262 23.85 -15.53 -10.75
CA VAL A 262 25.01 -15.14 -11.54
C VAL A 262 25.94 -16.33 -11.66
N LEU A 263 26.07 -16.85 -12.88
CA LEU A 263 26.97 -17.95 -13.20
C LEU A 263 28.40 -17.40 -13.33
N THR A 264 29.26 -17.76 -12.39
CA THR A 264 30.68 -17.37 -12.44
C THR A 264 31.42 -18.28 -13.40
N LEU A 265 31.87 -17.73 -14.52
CA LEU A 265 32.60 -18.45 -15.55
C LEU A 265 34.10 -18.54 -15.25
N GLY A 266 34.60 -17.66 -14.33
CA GLY A 266 36.03 -17.59 -14.00
C GLY A 266 36.89 -17.06 -15.14
N HIS A 267 38.16 -17.50 -15.16
CA HIS A 267 39.12 -17.18 -16.23
C HIS A 267 38.99 -18.20 -17.34
N MET A 268 38.68 -17.77 -18.55
CA MET A 268 38.45 -18.60 -19.71
C MET A 268 39.54 -18.37 -20.77
N LYS A 269 39.86 -19.41 -21.53
CA LYS A 269 40.78 -19.31 -22.66
C LYS A 269 39.98 -19.26 -23.97
N PRO A 270 40.38 -18.39 -24.92
CA PRO A 270 39.73 -18.34 -26.21
C PRO A 270 39.59 -19.71 -26.89
N GLY A 271 38.46 -19.98 -27.50
CA GLY A 271 38.17 -21.23 -28.21
C GLY A 271 38.10 -22.51 -27.34
N LYS A 272 38.37 -22.43 -26.04
CA LYS A 272 38.32 -23.59 -25.14
C LYS A 272 36.94 -23.71 -24.49
N GLU A 273 36.25 -24.80 -24.81
CA GLU A 273 34.93 -25.13 -24.27
C GLU A 273 34.96 -25.29 -22.76
N ALA A 274 34.03 -24.63 -22.04
CA ALA A 274 33.79 -24.79 -20.63
C ALA A 274 32.30 -25.13 -20.38
N ARG A 275 32.04 -26.01 -19.41
CA ARG A 275 30.67 -26.51 -19.12
C ARG A 275 30.25 -26.11 -17.73
N PHE A 276 29.05 -25.59 -17.63
CA PHE A 276 28.45 -25.12 -16.39
C PHE A 276 27.06 -25.72 -16.20
N THR A 277 26.58 -25.75 -14.98
CA THR A 277 25.24 -26.23 -14.64
C THR A 277 24.47 -25.13 -13.94
N VAL A 278 23.24 -24.89 -14.42
CA VAL A 278 22.28 -24.00 -13.77
C VAL A 278 21.07 -24.82 -13.37
N LEU A 279 20.60 -24.66 -12.14
CA LEU A 279 19.41 -25.33 -11.63
C LEU A 279 18.23 -24.36 -11.64
N VAL A 280 17.10 -24.80 -12.20
CA VAL A 280 15.81 -24.11 -12.14
C VAL A 280 14.90 -24.93 -11.27
N LYS A 281 14.51 -24.38 -10.11
CA LYS A 281 13.60 -25.01 -9.16
C LYS A 281 12.28 -24.26 -9.13
N SER A 282 11.17 -25.00 -9.14
CA SER A 282 9.82 -24.43 -9.10
C SER A 282 8.96 -25.12 -8.04
N LYS A 283 7.97 -24.40 -7.49
CA LYS A 283 6.97 -24.97 -6.56
C LYS A 283 6.04 -25.98 -7.23
N LYS A 284 5.77 -25.82 -8.52
CA LYS A 284 4.93 -26.69 -9.34
C LYS A 284 5.73 -27.14 -10.55
N PRO A 285 5.43 -28.30 -11.16
CA PRO A 285 6.06 -28.69 -12.41
C PRO A 285 5.92 -27.60 -13.47
N VAL A 286 7.00 -27.30 -14.18
CA VAL A 286 7.04 -26.33 -15.28
C VAL A 286 7.80 -26.92 -16.44
N ARG A 287 7.46 -26.49 -17.66
CA ARG A 287 8.21 -26.79 -18.88
C ARG A 287 9.00 -25.56 -19.31
N ILE A 288 10.29 -25.74 -19.52
CA ILE A 288 11.15 -24.72 -20.10
C ILE A 288 11.02 -24.83 -21.61
N GLU A 289 10.60 -23.76 -22.28
CA GLU A 289 10.44 -23.76 -23.74
C GLU A 289 11.77 -23.45 -24.43
N ARG A 290 12.49 -22.47 -23.91
CA ARG A 290 13.79 -22.05 -24.47
C ARG A 290 14.61 -21.28 -23.44
N CYS A 291 15.93 -21.26 -23.68
CA CYS A 291 16.87 -20.43 -22.97
C CYS A 291 17.78 -19.79 -24.03
N GLU A 292 17.70 -18.49 -24.15
CA GLU A 292 18.43 -17.69 -25.14
C GLU A 292 19.40 -16.77 -24.42
N CYS A 293 20.52 -16.42 -25.06
CA CYS A 293 21.46 -15.41 -24.61
C CYS A 293 21.30 -14.14 -25.46
N THR A 294 21.54 -12.98 -24.85
CA THR A 294 21.27 -11.68 -25.49
C THR A 294 22.40 -11.24 -26.41
N ASP A 295 23.66 -11.47 -26.05
CA ASP A 295 24.81 -10.82 -26.70
C ASP A 295 25.75 -11.79 -27.43
N HIS A 296 25.96 -13.01 -26.94
CA HIS A 296 26.96 -13.95 -27.45
C HIS A 296 26.37 -15.32 -27.80
N SER A 297 25.29 -15.31 -28.59
CA SER A 297 24.56 -16.54 -28.94
C SER A 297 25.40 -17.57 -29.73
N GLU A 298 26.39 -17.11 -30.49
CA GLU A 298 27.35 -17.96 -31.23
C GLU A 298 28.35 -18.67 -30.30
N CYS A 299 28.63 -18.09 -29.13
CA CYS A 299 29.61 -18.61 -28.18
C CYS A 299 28.98 -19.53 -27.12
N ILE A 300 27.66 -19.61 -27.05
CA ILE A 300 26.94 -20.28 -25.96
C ILE A 300 25.92 -21.26 -26.51
N LYS A 301 25.93 -22.48 -25.94
CA LYS A 301 24.93 -23.51 -26.19
C LYS A 301 24.28 -23.92 -24.88
N VAL A 302 22.94 -23.87 -24.81
CA VAL A 302 22.17 -24.30 -23.64
C VAL A 302 21.32 -25.50 -24.03
N ALA A 303 21.50 -26.63 -23.33
CA ALA A 303 20.63 -27.77 -23.45
C ALA A 303 19.41 -27.61 -22.55
N VAL A 304 18.24 -27.45 -23.16
CA VAL A 304 16.95 -27.29 -22.46
C VAL A 304 16.23 -28.62 -22.39
N PRO A 305 15.87 -29.12 -21.18
CA PRO A 305 15.07 -30.33 -21.04
C PRO A 305 13.65 -30.13 -21.56
N SER A 306 13.08 -31.08 -22.29
CA SER A 306 11.72 -31.01 -22.85
C SER A 306 10.62 -31.39 -21.88
N GLU A 307 10.96 -32.04 -20.76
CA GLU A 307 10.00 -32.58 -19.79
C GLU A 307 9.50 -31.51 -18.82
N GLU A 308 8.30 -31.70 -18.29
CA GLU A 308 7.72 -30.88 -17.24
C GLU A 308 8.13 -31.42 -15.87
N LYS A 309 8.91 -30.63 -15.10
CA LYS A 309 9.46 -31.04 -13.79
C LYS A 309 9.50 -29.83 -12.83
N THR A 310 9.64 -30.14 -11.54
CA THR A 310 9.89 -29.12 -10.49
C THR A 310 11.36 -28.73 -10.37
N VAL A 311 12.27 -29.54 -10.93
CA VAL A 311 13.71 -29.26 -10.93
C VAL A 311 14.27 -29.56 -12.32
N HIS A 312 14.81 -28.55 -12.96
CA HIS A 312 15.53 -28.67 -14.23
C HIS A 312 17.01 -28.38 -14.01
N ARG A 313 17.83 -29.17 -14.72
CA ARG A 313 19.27 -28.93 -14.80
C ARG A 313 19.58 -28.50 -16.24
N LEU A 314 19.99 -27.25 -16.40
CA LEU A 314 20.44 -26.72 -17.67
C LEU A 314 21.96 -26.90 -17.78
N SER A 315 22.40 -27.50 -18.89
CA SER A 315 23.81 -27.55 -19.22
C SER A 315 24.14 -26.38 -20.13
N VAL A 316 24.97 -25.45 -19.62
CA VAL A 316 25.45 -24.28 -20.36
C VAL A 316 26.87 -24.55 -20.81
N VAL A 317 27.11 -24.52 -22.11
CA VAL A 317 28.41 -24.72 -22.71
C VAL A 317 28.84 -23.38 -23.31
N VAL A 318 29.97 -22.86 -22.84
CA VAL A 318 30.54 -21.58 -23.29
C VAL A 318 31.84 -21.83 -24.01
N THR A 319 31.97 -21.33 -25.25
CA THR A 319 33.20 -21.30 -26.02
C THR A 319 33.60 -19.84 -26.20
N PRO A 320 34.49 -19.30 -25.36
CA PRO A 320 34.84 -17.88 -25.39
C PRO A 320 35.37 -17.43 -26.76
N PRO A 321 35.01 -16.20 -27.19
CA PRO A 321 35.57 -15.63 -28.43
C PRO A 321 37.05 -15.30 -28.31
N ASP A 322 37.72 -15.03 -29.39
CA ASP A 322 39.14 -14.66 -29.44
C ASP A 322 39.42 -13.20 -28.98
N VAL A 323 38.43 -12.56 -28.36
CA VAL A 323 38.55 -11.20 -27.84
C VAL A 323 38.78 -11.28 -26.32
N MET A 324 39.87 -10.67 -25.86
CA MET A 324 40.23 -10.62 -24.44
C MET A 324 39.40 -9.55 -23.71
N GLY A 325 39.15 -9.80 -22.42
CA GLY A 325 38.49 -8.85 -21.54
C GLY A 325 37.35 -9.48 -20.74
N ASP A 326 36.54 -8.62 -20.14
CA ASP A 326 35.40 -9.06 -19.38
C ASP A 326 34.34 -9.66 -20.32
N PHE A 327 33.77 -10.78 -19.86
CA PHE A 327 32.71 -11.50 -20.55
C PHE A 327 31.46 -11.48 -19.67
N HIS A 328 30.40 -10.83 -20.16
CA HIS A 328 29.12 -10.75 -19.53
C HIS A 328 28.03 -11.24 -20.48
N GLU A 329 27.07 -12.00 -19.93
CA GLU A 329 25.94 -12.48 -20.69
C GLU A 329 24.68 -12.48 -19.86
N THR A 330 23.55 -12.22 -20.48
CA THR A 330 22.22 -12.35 -19.88
C THR A 330 21.45 -13.45 -20.59
N PHE A 331 20.99 -14.42 -19.81
CA PHE A 331 20.15 -15.51 -20.29
C PHE A 331 18.70 -15.16 -20.07
N VAL A 332 17.87 -15.39 -21.08
CA VAL A 332 16.43 -15.22 -21.08
C VAL A 332 15.79 -16.60 -21.12
N LEU A 333 15.12 -16.99 -20.04
CA LEU A 333 14.51 -18.29 -19.84
C LEU A 333 13.00 -18.18 -20.01
N THR A 334 12.46 -18.74 -21.10
CA THR A 334 11.02 -18.77 -21.39
C THR A 334 10.40 -20.03 -20.78
N ILE A 335 9.40 -19.83 -19.95
CA ILE A 335 8.64 -20.90 -19.27
C ILE A 335 7.24 -20.97 -19.88
N ALA A 336 6.77 -22.17 -20.19
CA ALA A 336 5.43 -22.39 -20.72
C ALA A 336 4.35 -21.78 -19.81
N GLY A 337 3.42 -21.03 -20.40
CA GLY A 337 2.32 -20.39 -19.67
C GLY A 337 2.72 -19.17 -18.86
N ARG A 338 3.96 -18.62 -19.02
CA ARG A 338 4.39 -17.38 -18.39
C ARG A 338 4.66 -16.31 -19.43
N PRO A 339 3.92 -15.19 -19.40
CA PRO A 339 4.13 -14.10 -20.35
C PRO A 339 5.44 -13.32 -20.09
N VAL A 340 5.97 -13.37 -18.84
CA VAL A 340 7.24 -12.72 -18.49
C VAL A 340 8.33 -13.77 -18.31
N PRO A 341 9.41 -13.72 -19.10
CA PRO A 341 10.52 -14.65 -18.96
C PRO A 341 11.32 -14.38 -17.68
N LEU A 342 12.05 -15.39 -17.23
CA LEU A 342 13.03 -15.25 -16.15
C LEU A 342 14.39 -14.92 -16.75
N THR A 343 15.25 -14.26 -15.98
CA THR A 343 16.62 -13.97 -16.40
C THR A 343 17.63 -14.42 -15.37
N PHE A 344 18.80 -14.86 -15.80
CA PHE A 344 20.00 -15.02 -15.00
C PHE A 344 21.20 -14.52 -15.77
N LYS A 345 22.30 -14.26 -15.09
CA LYS A 345 23.51 -13.68 -15.70
C LYS A 345 24.68 -14.64 -15.66
N ALA A 346 25.64 -14.45 -16.54
CA ALA A 346 26.96 -15.05 -16.44
C ALA A 346 28.04 -13.96 -16.51
N ALA A 347 29.11 -14.16 -15.77
CA ALA A 347 30.24 -13.24 -15.75
C ALA A 347 31.56 -14.03 -15.65
N GLY A 348 32.55 -13.59 -16.42
CA GLY A 348 33.89 -14.17 -16.45
C GLY A 348 34.88 -13.25 -17.15
N GLN A 349 36.08 -13.72 -17.36
CA GLN A 349 37.17 -13.00 -18.05
C GLN A 349 37.84 -13.90 -19.06
N VAL A 350 38.03 -13.41 -20.26
CA VAL A 350 38.77 -14.09 -21.31
C VAL A 350 40.22 -13.63 -21.27
N GLU A 351 41.16 -14.58 -21.00
CA GLU A 351 42.59 -14.29 -20.87
C GLU A 351 43.36 -14.66 -22.14
N SER A 352 44.51 -14.00 -22.33
CA SER A 352 45.40 -14.36 -23.41
C SER A 352 45.99 -15.76 -23.26
N LEU A 353 46.21 -16.46 -24.34
CA LEU A 353 47.07 -17.63 -24.41
C LEU A 353 48.51 -17.19 -24.08
N THR A 354 48.87 -17.11 -22.81
CA THR A 354 50.27 -16.94 -22.45
C THR A 354 51.00 -18.26 -22.85
N THR A 355 51.69 -18.23 -23.96
CA THR A 355 52.65 -19.24 -24.33
C THR A 355 53.70 -19.25 -23.23
N ALA A 356 53.72 -20.29 -22.40
CA ALA A 356 54.84 -20.54 -21.50
C ALA A 356 56.10 -20.67 -22.39
N GLN A 357 56.88 -19.59 -22.51
CA GLN A 357 58.22 -19.68 -23.05
C GLN A 357 59.04 -20.49 -22.05
N GLY A 358 59.34 -21.72 -22.47
CA GLY A 358 60.25 -22.56 -21.78
C GLY A 358 61.62 -21.88 -21.71
N THR A 359 62.06 -21.57 -20.52
CA THR A 359 63.45 -21.24 -20.23
C THR A 359 64.24 -22.55 -20.34
N LYS A 360 65.15 -22.58 -21.33
CA LYS A 360 66.22 -23.53 -21.46
C LYS A 360 67.26 -23.29 -20.33
#